data_948e3367a0a8016f6768724eb54be8a8
#
_entry.id   948e3367a0a8016f6768724eb54be8a8
#
_cell.length_a   1.000
_cell.length_b   1.000
_cell.length_c   1.000
_cell.angle_alpha   90.00
_cell.angle_beta   90.00
_cell.angle_gamma   90.00
#
_symmetry.space_group_name_H-M   'P 1'
#
loop_
_entity.id
_entity.type
_entity.pdbx_description
1 polymer ?
#
loop_
_entity_poly.entity_id
_entity_poly.type
_entity_poly.pdbx_seq_one_letter_code
_entity_poly.pdbx_strand_id
1 'polypeptide(L)'
;MFENKLVCNICGGTVNADESGVNGSCPSCGHTMMYPKSDIKKLNRITYLRNSFRFDEGEKIANELIASNSDDSEAYWAGLLCEYGIQYVRDGSNRYPVCRKDITDLPVFKESKNYKQTLYYASEEIQKSYESLADSIEDSISITRNILKQEKKYDVFILSREGVSVDDDLDGDKIYLRFTANLGFSVFYAPEMLKDMDAVEKAAQTVYALKNSRIMLPTFRTFEDVHDGYLTYAVNTFCAEMPKDKEKLIYPILNGSVLNFQQLPEKLVWEDVIFNCAEEEFMREISDKVESILKPEVNAIVPDALVTATAANKENLVKRAYMFLEDGEFDTADSYFDKILDIDIEDSRAYIGKLLAECKLKSEDEIPNLPQTVTDDKNFKKALRFATPEQKARYEALNGAIVKRIEEERREIAEQHAKLKAEREEKEAIERERRMRQEKEERKLLYQRRRDPLRKTLLEVQAELTKTFLSPKRRNELKEEEETLKKNLKDLEAQFPDIWD
;
A
#
# COMPACT_ATOMS: atom_id res chain seq x y z
N MET A 1 2.17 -3.88 -20.78
CA MET A 1 3.02 -3.25 -21.81
C MET A 1 2.55 -1.82 -21.98
N PHE A 2 3.17 -0.84 -21.31
CA PHE A 2 2.84 0.56 -21.53
C PHE A 2 3.51 0.94 -22.84
N GLU A 3 2.74 0.85 -23.92
CA GLU A 3 3.14 1.47 -25.21
C GLU A 3 3.52 2.92 -24.96
N ASN A 4 4.34 3.52 -25.83
CA ASN A 4 4.76 4.94 -25.81
C ASN A 4 3.57 5.92 -26.01
N LYS A 5 2.41 5.62 -25.43
CA LYS A 5 1.20 6.43 -25.49
C LYS A 5 0.98 7.11 -24.15
N LEU A 6 0.72 8.39 -24.18
CA LEU A 6 0.44 9.18 -22.99
C LEU A 6 -0.90 8.75 -22.39
N VAL A 7 -0.93 8.55 -21.09
CA VAL A 7 -2.14 8.24 -20.32
C VAL A 7 -2.72 9.54 -19.77
N CYS A 8 -4.00 9.74 -19.98
CA CYS A 8 -4.72 10.90 -19.45
C CYS A 8 -4.71 10.89 -17.91
N ASN A 9 -4.24 11.96 -17.31
CA ASN A 9 -4.14 12.12 -15.87
C ASN A 9 -5.51 12.24 -15.14
N ILE A 10 -6.61 12.44 -15.89
CA ILE A 10 -7.98 12.52 -15.36
C ILE A 10 -8.70 11.17 -15.45
N CYS A 11 -8.69 10.54 -16.63
CA CYS A 11 -9.57 9.37 -16.87
C CYS A 11 -8.81 8.06 -17.11
N GLY A 12 -7.48 8.10 -17.26
CA GLY A 12 -6.70 6.91 -17.59
C GLY A 12 -6.76 6.49 -19.07
N GLY A 13 -7.54 7.18 -19.92
CA GLY A 13 -7.60 6.92 -21.36
C GLY A 13 -6.33 7.36 -22.07
N THR A 14 -6.19 7.00 -23.35
CA THR A 14 -5.04 7.41 -24.15
C THR A 14 -5.21 8.84 -24.64
N VAL A 15 -4.17 9.67 -24.52
CA VAL A 15 -4.08 11.01 -25.08
C VAL A 15 -3.45 10.92 -26.48
N ASN A 16 -4.08 11.56 -27.45
CA ASN A 16 -3.57 11.68 -28.81
C ASN A 16 -2.97 13.08 -29.02
N ALA A 17 -1.78 13.13 -29.61
CA ALA A 17 -1.21 14.38 -30.04
C ALA A 17 -2.01 14.93 -31.26
N ASP A 18 -2.08 16.26 -31.39
CA ASP A 18 -2.58 16.93 -32.57
C ASP A 18 -1.58 16.82 -33.76
N GLU A 19 -1.94 17.32 -34.91
CA GLU A 19 -1.07 17.30 -36.12
C GLU A 19 0.25 18.05 -35.92
N SER A 20 0.28 19.05 -35.04
CA SER A 20 1.49 19.82 -34.72
C SER A 20 2.41 19.09 -33.73
N GLY A 21 1.90 18.11 -32.99
CA GLY A 21 2.60 17.40 -31.88
C GLY A 21 2.79 18.28 -30.65
N VAL A 22 2.14 19.44 -30.55
CA VAL A 22 2.29 20.40 -29.45
C VAL A 22 1.19 20.24 -28.43
N ASN A 23 -0.05 19.97 -28.85
CA ASN A 23 -1.18 19.77 -27.96
C ASN A 23 -1.65 18.30 -27.99
N GLY A 24 -2.29 17.89 -26.95
CA GLY A 24 -2.88 16.58 -26.82
C GLY A 24 -4.34 16.65 -26.43
N SER A 25 -5.12 15.67 -26.85
CA SER A 25 -6.51 15.51 -26.44
C SER A 25 -6.81 14.07 -26.06
N CYS A 26 -7.63 13.90 -25.02
CA CYS A 26 -8.12 12.59 -24.61
C CYS A 26 -9.52 12.36 -25.19
N PRO A 27 -9.70 11.46 -26.16
CA PRO A 27 -11.02 11.20 -26.76
C PRO A 27 -12.03 10.57 -25.77
N SER A 28 -11.54 10.02 -24.64
CA SER A 28 -12.42 9.38 -23.65
C SER A 28 -13.10 10.37 -22.69
N CYS A 29 -12.49 11.54 -22.42
CA CYS A 29 -13.07 12.53 -21.49
C CYS A 29 -13.02 13.97 -22.02
N GLY A 30 -12.51 14.20 -23.22
CA GLY A 30 -12.43 15.52 -23.84
C GLY A 30 -11.32 16.44 -23.28
N HIS A 31 -10.53 15.97 -22.28
CA HIS A 31 -9.46 16.79 -21.71
C HIS A 31 -8.39 17.14 -22.76
N THR A 32 -8.04 18.42 -22.81
CA THR A 32 -6.96 18.95 -23.65
C THR A 32 -5.79 19.41 -22.78
N MET A 33 -4.57 19.13 -23.22
CA MET A 33 -3.34 19.37 -22.47
C MET A 33 -2.18 19.68 -23.41
N MET A 34 -1.07 20.21 -22.90
CA MET A 34 0.16 20.22 -23.70
C MET A 34 0.61 18.78 -23.93
N TYR A 35 1.03 18.46 -25.17
CA TYR A 35 1.67 17.17 -25.38
C TYR A 35 3.09 17.22 -24.81
N PRO A 36 3.46 16.29 -23.88
CA PRO A 36 4.67 16.46 -23.09
C PRO A 36 5.95 16.38 -23.93
N LYS A 37 6.92 17.20 -23.57
CA LYS A 37 8.29 17.15 -24.07
C LYS A 37 9.16 16.17 -23.30
N SER A 38 8.72 15.80 -22.08
CA SER A 38 9.38 14.88 -21.18
C SER A 38 9.09 13.41 -21.52
N ASP A 39 9.77 12.50 -20.85
CA ASP A 39 9.58 11.05 -20.99
C ASP A 39 8.15 10.63 -20.60
N ILE A 40 7.37 10.25 -21.61
CA ILE A 40 5.99 9.80 -21.47
C ILE A 40 5.87 8.61 -20.48
N LYS A 41 6.87 7.70 -20.43
CA LYS A 41 6.84 6.58 -19.51
C LYS A 41 6.93 7.04 -18.05
N LYS A 42 7.75 8.07 -17.78
CA LYS A 42 7.85 8.66 -16.44
C LYS A 42 6.56 9.40 -16.08
N LEU A 43 5.94 10.15 -16.98
CA LEU A 43 4.63 10.80 -16.75
C LEU A 43 3.52 9.78 -16.49
N ASN A 44 3.46 8.72 -17.28
CA ASN A 44 2.54 7.62 -17.04
C ASN A 44 2.80 6.95 -15.69
N ARG A 45 4.07 6.82 -15.27
CA ARG A 45 4.44 6.32 -13.95
C ARG A 45 3.97 7.23 -12.83
N ILE A 46 4.07 8.55 -12.98
CA ILE A 46 3.53 9.52 -12.01
C ILE A 46 2.03 9.34 -11.88
N THR A 47 1.29 9.26 -12.99
CA THR A 47 -0.16 9.04 -13.00
C THR A 47 -0.53 7.73 -12.30
N TYR A 48 0.20 6.65 -12.54
CA TYR A 48 0.01 5.38 -11.85
C TYR A 48 0.27 5.50 -10.34
N LEU A 49 1.37 6.11 -9.93
CA LEU A 49 1.74 6.28 -8.51
C LEU A 49 0.71 7.11 -7.77
N ARG A 50 0.28 8.22 -8.37
CA ARG A 50 -0.77 9.09 -7.83
C ARG A 50 -2.09 8.34 -7.63
N ASN A 51 -2.52 7.54 -8.60
CA ASN A 51 -3.72 6.74 -8.50
C ASN A 51 -3.58 5.55 -7.52
N SER A 52 -2.34 5.18 -7.19
CA SER A 52 -2.03 4.17 -6.16
C SER A 52 -1.68 4.79 -4.80
N PHE A 53 -2.04 6.05 -4.56
CA PHE A 53 -1.80 6.81 -3.32
C PHE A 53 -0.30 6.98 -2.97
N ARG A 54 0.61 6.82 -3.92
CA ARG A 54 2.06 6.99 -3.76
C ARG A 54 2.48 8.38 -4.22
N PHE A 55 1.89 9.41 -3.63
CA PHE A 55 2.04 10.81 -4.05
C PHE A 55 3.48 11.29 -3.99
N ASP A 56 4.20 11.03 -2.90
CA ASP A 56 5.57 11.52 -2.68
C ASP A 56 6.55 10.93 -3.71
N GLU A 57 6.35 9.66 -4.11
CA GLU A 57 7.14 9.05 -5.17
C GLU A 57 6.80 9.64 -6.54
N GLY A 58 5.52 9.93 -6.79
CA GLY A 58 5.09 10.62 -8.01
C GLY A 58 5.69 12.02 -8.12
N GLU A 59 5.65 12.78 -7.03
CA GLU A 59 6.23 14.12 -6.93
C GLU A 59 7.75 14.10 -7.16
N LYS A 60 8.47 13.14 -6.58
CA LYS A 60 9.90 12.96 -6.81
C LYS A 60 10.23 12.77 -8.29
N ILE A 61 9.49 11.92 -9.01
CA ILE A 61 9.69 11.70 -10.46
C ILE A 61 9.36 12.97 -11.24
N ALA A 62 8.30 13.70 -10.86
CA ALA A 62 7.96 14.97 -11.50
C ALA A 62 9.08 16.00 -11.34
N ASN A 63 9.67 16.13 -10.15
CA ASN A 63 10.80 17.01 -9.89
C ASN A 63 12.06 16.60 -10.71
N GLU A 64 12.30 15.30 -10.92
CA GLU A 64 13.37 14.82 -11.82
C GLU A 64 13.10 15.22 -13.29
N LEU A 65 11.85 15.13 -13.74
CA LEU A 65 11.47 15.56 -15.10
C LEU A 65 11.66 17.07 -15.28
N ILE A 66 11.19 17.87 -14.31
CA ILE A 66 11.36 19.33 -14.31
C ILE A 66 12.84 19.73 -14.32
N ALA A 67 13.68 19.03 -13.55
CA ALA A 67 15.11 19.28 -13.53
C ALA A 67 15.81 18.96 -14.87
N SER A 68 15.31 17.95 -15.61
CA SER A 68 15.84 17.55 -16.90
C SER A 68 15.25 18.32 -18.08
N ASN A 69 14.02 18.80 -17.96
CA ASN A 69 13.29 19.56 -18.98
C ASN A 69 12.38 20.59 -18.32
N SER A 70 12.93 21.77 -18.07
CA SER A 70 12.28 22.84 -17.30
C SER A 70 11.16 23.59 -18.03
N ASP A 71 10.88 23.29 -19.30
CA ASP A 71 9.84 23.90 -20.10
C ASP A 71 8.67 22.95 -20.44
N ASP A 72 8.54 21.85 -19.68
CA ASP A 72 7.44 20.88 -19.83
C ASP A 72 6.30 21.18 -18.84
N SER A 73 5.24 21.79 -19.36
CA SER A 73 4.02 22.11 -18.61
C SER A 73 3.41 20.90 -17.92
N GLU A 74 3.39 19.71 -18.58
CA GLU A 74 2.82 18.49 -18.01
C GLU A 74 3.60 17.94 -16.82
N ALA A 75 4.91 18.12 -16.79
CA ALA A 75 5.72 17.71 -15.64
C ALA A 75 5.38 18.54 -14.39
N TYR A 76 5.19 19.86 -14.55
CA TYR A 76 4.74 20.72 -13.45
C TYR A 76 3.32 20.39 -13.00
N TRP A 77 2.39 20.17 -13.95
CA TRP A 77 1.01 19.79 -13.63
C TRP A 77 0.94 18.46 -12.88
N ALA A 78 1.65 17.44 -13.37
CA ALA A 78 1.71 16.14 -12.71
C ALA A 78 2.30 16.22 -11.30
N GLY A 79 3.35 17.01 -11.11
CA GLY A 79 3.94 17.30 -9.80
C GLY A 79 2.96 17.99 -8.87
N LEU A 80 2.26 19.01 -9.36
CA LEU A 80 1.25 19.74 -8.60
C LEU A 80 0.10 18.84 -8.12
N LEU A 81 -0.39 17.95 -8.99
CA LEU A 81 -1.42 16.99 -8.59
C LEU A 81 -0.95 16.02 -7.49
N CYS A 82 0.33 15.64 -7.49
CA CYS A 82 0.91 14.80 -6.43
C CYS A 82 1.13 15.61 -5.13
N GLU A 83 1.61 16.84 -5.20
CA GLU A 83 1.83 17.74 -4.07
C GLU A 83 0.55 17.91 -3.24
N TYR A 84 -0.59 18.17 -3.90
CA TYR A 84 -1.89 18.33 -3.26
C TYR A 84 -2.66 17.01 -3.05
N GLY A 85 -2.11 15.88 -3.47
CA GLY A 85 -2.76 14.57 -3.36
C GLY A 85 -4.06 14.49 -4.17
N ILE A 86 -4.12 15.12 -5.35
CA ILE A 86 -5.34 15.17 -6.17
C ILE A 86 -5.49 13.86 -6.95
N GLN A 87 -6.61 13.18 -6.73
CA GLN A 87 -7.09 12.07 -7.54
C GLN A 87 -8.41 12.42 -8.20
N TYR A 88 -8.66 11.86 -9.39
CA TYR A 88 -9.95 11.97 -10.06
C TYR A 88 -10.75 10.69 -9.82
N VAL A 89 -11.78 10.79 -9.01
CA VAL A 89 -12.70 9.68 -8.72
C VAL A 89 -13.92 9.74 -9.62
N ARG A 90 -14.46 8.57 -9.91
CA ARG A 90 -15.66 8.44 -10.74
C ARG A 90 -16.89 8.36 -9.86
N ASP A 91 -17.87 9.22 -10.13
CA ASP A 91 -19.20 9.14 -9.55
C ASP A 91 -20.24 9.22 -10.69
N GLY A 92 -20.92 8.13 -10.93
CA GLY A 92 -21.77 7.96 -12.11
C GLY A 92 -21.00 8.12 -13.43
N SER A 93 -21.39 9.07 -14.25
CA SER A 93 -20.72 9.42 -15.52
C SER A 93 -19.61 10.47 -15.36
N ASN A 94 -19.60 11.18 -14.23
CA ASN A 94 -18.70 12.30 -13.99
C ASN A 94 -17.43 11.89 -13.27
N ARG A 95 -16.41 12.73 -13.34
CA ARG A 95 -15.17 12.61 -12.61
C ARG A 95 -14.92 13.88 -11.81
N TYR A 96 -14.64 13.71 -10.54
CA TYR A 96 -14.40 14.80 -9.61
C TYR A 96 -12.97 14.74 -9.08
N PRO A 97 -12.25 15.87 -9.03
CA PRO A 97 -10.99 15.93 -8.31
C PRO A 97 -11.28 15.85 -6.82
N VAL A 98 -10.57 14.98 -6.11
CA VAL A 98 -10.63 14.85 -4.66
C VAL A 98 -9.26 15.01 -4.06
N CYS A 99 -9.18 15.64 -2.90
CA CYS A 99 -7.93 15.82 -2.17
C CYS A 99 -7.74 14.68 -1.16
N ARG A 100 -6.60 13.98 -1.22
CA ARG A 100 -6.29 12.81 -0.39
C ARG A 100 -5.24 13.08 0.68
N LYS A 101 -4.67 14.28 0.72
CA LYS A 101 -3.64 14.68 1.68
C LYS A 101 -4.16 15.74 2.65
N ASP A 102 -3.52 15.85 3.81
CA ASP A 102 -3.65 17.05 4.63
C ASP A 102 -2.93 18.20 3.91
N ILE A 103 -3.70 19.21 3.58
CA ILE A 103 -3.26 20.39 2.83
C ILE A 103 -3.25 21.66 3.67
N THR A 104 -3.31 21.51 5.00
CA THR A 104 -3.42 22.66 5.93
C THR A 104 -2.27 23.65 5.72
N ASP A 105 -1.05 23.15 5.51
CA ASP A 105 0.16 23.95 5.39
C ASP A 105 0.52 24.30 3.94
N LEU A 106 -0.25 23.83 2.95
CA LEU A 106 0.01 24.13 1.55
C LEU A 106 -0.55 25.49 1.15
N PRO A 107 0.09 26.22 0.22
CA PRO A 107 -0.42 27.48 -0.31
C PRO A 107 -1.77 27.30 -1.00
N VAL A 108 -2.36 28.38 -1.49
CA VAL A 108 -3.51 28.33 -2.43
C VAL A 108 -3.04 27.66 -3.71
N PHE A 109 -3.82 26.73 -4.26
CA PHE A 109 -3.43 25.90 -5.41
C PHE A 109 -2.93 26.72 -6.60
N LYS A 110 -3.69 27.76 -6.98
CA LYS A 110 -3.33 28.65 -8.08
C LYS A 110 -2.15 29.59 -7.77
N GLU A 111 -1.78 29.74 -6.50
CA GLU A 111 -0.61 30.53 -6.12
C GLU A 111 0.67 29.70 -6.04
N SER A 112 0.56 28.37 -6.12
CA SER A 112 1.71 27.48 -6.09
C SER A 112 2.67 27.74 -7.26
N LYS A 113 3.95 27.47 -7.03
CA LYS A 113 4.99 27.64 -8.06
C LYS A 113 4.71 26.74 -9.27
N ASN A 114 4.33 25.49 -9.01
CA ASN A 114 4.09 24.51 -10.08
C ASN A 114 2.90 24.89 -10.95
N TYR A 115 1.82 25.44 -10.40
CA TYR A 115 0.70 25.95 -11.19
C TYR A 115 1.11 27.11 -12.11
N LYS A 116 1.83 28.09 -11.59
CA LYS A 116 2.32 29.23 -12.37
C LYS A 116 3.24 28.79 -13.51
N GLN A 117 4.11 27.81 -13.25
CA GLN A 117 4.98 27.27 -14.29
C GLN A 117 4.20 26.43 -15.33
N THR A 118 3.17 25.69 -14.91
CA THR A 118 2.26 24.98 -15.84
C THR A 118 1.67 25.94 -16.85
N LEU A 119 1.09 27.06 -16.38
CA LEU A 119 0.51 28.05 -17.27
C LEU A 119 1.56 28.78 -18.12
N TYR A 120 2.71 29.11 -17.54
CA TYR A 120 3.77 29.83 -18.27
C TYR A 120 4.26 29.05 -19.49
N TYR A 121 4.35 27.74 -19.43
CA TYR A 121 4.80 26.89 -20.52
C TYR A 121 3.68 26.34 -21.41
N ALA A 122 2.41 26.59 -21.06
CA ALA A 122 1.26 26.17 -21.86
C ALA A 122 0.90 27.20 -22.93
N SER A 123 0.36 26.71 -24.07
CA SER A 123 -0.24 27.61 -25.10
C SER A 123 -1.50 28.29 -24.55
N GLU A 124 -1.88 29.47 -25.09
CA GLU A 124 -3.07 30.20 -24.62
C GLU A 124 -4.36 29.38 -24.67
N GLU A 125 -4.50 28.48 -25.61
CA GLU A 125 -5.65 27.59 -25.74
C GLU A 125 -5.67 26.58 -24.58
N ILE A 126 -4.53 25.99 -24.25
CA ILE A 126 -4.38 24.96 -23.20
C ILE A 126 -4.39 25.59 -21.81
N GLN A 127 -3.92 26.83 -21.65
CA GLN A 127 -4.03 27.54 -20.35
C GLN A 127 -5.46 27.55 -19.85
N LYS A 128 -6.47 27.82 -20.72
CA LYS A 128 -7.89 27.78 -20.34
C LYS A 128 -8.34 26.42 -19.85
N SER A 129 -7.79 25.35 -20.41
CA SER A 129 -8.08 23.98 -19.94
C SER A 129 -7.54 23.75 -18.53
N TYR A 130 -6.28 24.15 -18.26
CA TYR A 130 -5.70 24.06 -16.93
C TYR A 130 -6.39 24.98 -15.91
N GLU A 131 -6.78 26.19 -16.30
CA GLU A 131 -7.54 27.10 -15.46
C GLU A 131 -8.87 26.51 -15.04
N SER A 132 -9.63 25.93 -15.98
CA SER A 132 -10.89 25.26 -15.69
C SER A 132 -10.73 24.05 -14.76
N LEU A 133 -9.66 23.27 -14.95
CA LEU A 133 -9.34 22.15 -14.03
C LEU A 133 -8.94 22.67 -12.65
N ALA A 134 -8.14 23.74 -12.59
CA ALA A 134 -7.72 24.35 -11.36
C ALA A 134 -8.91 24.94 -10.58
N ASP A 135 -9.91 25.53 -11.25
CA ASP A 135 -11.16 25.96 -10.60
C ASP A 135 -11.85 24.79 -9.90
N SER A 136 -12.05 23.69 -10.61
CA SER A 136 -12.67 22.48 -10.05
C SER A 136 -11.86 21.87 -8.90
N ILE A 137 -10.52 21.92 -8.99
CA ILE A 137 -9.63 21.44 -7.92
C ILE A 137 -9.71 22.38 -6.72
N GLU A 138 -9.74 23.70 -6.90
CA GLU A 138 -9.86 24.66 -5.79
C GLU A 138 -11.20 24.57 -5.07
N ASP A 139 -12.28 24.26 -5.77
CA ASP A 139 -13.57 23.95 -5.14
C ASP A 139 -13.44 22.75 -4.19
N SER A 140 -12.83 21.67 -4.66
CA SER A 140 -12.54 20.48 -3.84
C SER A 140 -11.59 20.78 -2.66
N ILE A 141 -10.54 21.56 -2.88
CA ILE A 141 -9.60 22.02 -1.86
C ILE A 141 -10.30 22.88 -0.82
N SER A 142 -11.20 23.77 -1.24
CA SER A 142 -11.97 24.62 -0.35
C SER A 142 -12.85 23.82 0.61
N ILE A 143 -13.57 22.81 0.09
CA ILE A 143 -14.36 21.87 0.88
C ILE A 143 -13.44 21.13 1.86
N THR A 144 -12.33 20.59 1.38
CA THR A 144 -11.36 19.87 2.22
C THR A 144 -10.81 20.74 3.33
N ARG A 145 -10.40 21.98 3.05
CA ARG A 145 -9.91 22.94 4.07
C ARG A 145 -10.96 23.27 5.10
N ASN A 146 -12.22 23.40 4.69
CA ASN A 146 -13.32 23.68 5.63
C ASN A 146 -13.57 22.49 6.57
N ILE A 147 -13.50 21.27 6.06
CA ILE A 147 -13.63 20.05 6.86
C ILE A 147 -12.43 19.90 7.81
N LEU A 148 -11.20 20.19 7.35
CA LEU A 148 -10.00 20.12 8.18
C LEU A 148 -9.97 21.14 9.34
N LYS A 149 -10.80 22.19 9.31
CA LYS A 149 -10.96 23.13 10.41
C LYS A 149 -11.90 22.67 11.53
N GLN A 150 -12.57 21.53 11.36
CA GLN A 150 -13.44 20.98 12.39
C GLN A 150 -12.63 20.67 13.67
N GLU A 151 -13.28 20.75 14.82
CA GLU A 151 -12.63 20.46 16.11
C GLU A 151 -12.99 19.06 16.66
N LYS A 152 -13.83 18.30 15.94
CA LYS A 152 -14.27 16.98 16.35
C LYS A 152 -13.09 16.02 16.39
N LYS A 153 -12.91 15.33 17.50
CA LYS A 153 -11.95 14.24 17.63
C LYS A 153 -12.68 12.90 17.63
N TYR A 154 -12.02 11.89 17.08
CA TYR A 154 -12.50 10.53 17.13
C TYR A 154 -11.63 9.71 18.09
N ASP A 155 -12.27 8.92 18.93
CA ASP A 155 -11.58 7.95 19.76
C ASP A 155 -10.99 6.84 18.92
N VAL A 156 -11.77 6.36 17.95
CA VAL A 156 -11.41 5.23 17.09
C VAL A 156 -11.71 5.53 15.61
N PHE A 157 -10.79 5.14 14.75
CA PHE A 157 -10.98 5.07 13.29
C PHE A 157 -10.93 3.61 12.84
N ILE A 158 -12.05 3.04 12.40
CA ILE A 158 -12.11 1.74 11.76
C ILE A 158 -11.83 1.96 10.28
N LEU A 159 -10.66 1.49 9.83
CA LEU A 159 -10.18 1.69 8.47
C LEU A 159 -10.42 0.43 7.64
N SER A 160 -11.29 0.52 6.66
CA SER A 160 -11.56 -0.50 5.65
C SER A 160 -11.15 0.00 4.26
N ARG A 161 -11.05 -0.90 3.29
CA ARG A 161 -10.79 -0.55 1.89
C ARG A 161 -11.85 0.44 1.37
N GLU A 162 -11.43 1.37 0.53
CA GLU A 162 -12.34 2.37 -0.04
C GLU A 162 -13.42 1.71 -0.90
N GLY A 163 -14.67 2.16 -0.75
CA GLY A 163 -15.82 1.67 -1.50
C GLY A 163 -16.43 0.36 -1.00
N VAL A 164 -15.94 -0.18 0.12
CA VAL A 164 -16.57 -1.31 0.79
C VAL A 164 -17.89 -0.84 1.42
N SER A 165 -18.96 -1.61 1.24
CA SER A 165 -20.25 -1.37 1.90
C SER A 165 -20.26 -1.92 3.32
N VAL A 166 -21.25 -1.50 4.13
CA VAL A 166 -21.48 -2.06 5.47
C VAL A 166 -21.75 -3.57 5.38
N ASP A 167 -22.50 -4.01 4.40
CA ASP A 167 -22.84 -5.44 4.21
C ASP A 167 -21.61 -6.29 3.84
N ASP A 168 -20.63 -5.69 3.18
CA ASP A 168 -19.37 -6.37 2.83
C ASP A 168 -18.33 -6.28 3.96
N ASP A 169 -18.52 -5.40 4.96
CA ASP A 169 -17.64 -5.21 6.11
C ASP A 169 -18.32 -5.55 7.44
N LEU A 170 -18.83 -6.76 7.55
CA LEU A 170 -19.58 -7.20 8.74
C LEU A 170 -18.80 -7.06 10.06
N ASP A 171 -17.50 -7.23 10.05
CA ASP A 171 -16.68 -7.11 11.25
C ASP A 171 -16.47 -5.64 11.63
N GLY A 172 -16.22 -4.76 10.65
CA GLY A 172 -16.16 -3.31 10.86
C GLY A 172 -17.47 -2.76 11.40
N ASP A 173 -18.61 -3.22 10.87
CA ASP A 173 -19.94 -2.83 11.35
C ASP A 173 -20.21 -3.29 12.79
N LYS A 174 -19.90 -4.54 13.12
CA LYS A 174 -20.03 -5.04 14.50
C LYS A 174 -19.18 -4.23 15.50
N ILE A 175 -17.94 -3.90 15.13
CA ILE A 175 -17.07 -3.06 15.96
C ILE A 175 -17.66 -1.66 16.08
N TYR A 176 -18.12 -1.06 14.98
CA TYR A 176 -18.74 0.26 14.98
C TYR A 176 -19.95 0.31 15.91
N LEU A 177 -20.88 -0.62 15.76
CA LEU A 177 -22.07 -0.70 16.62
C LEU A 177 -21.71 -0.95 18.08
N ARG A 178 -20.77 -1.86 18.36
CA ARG A 178 -20.32 -2.13 19.71
C ARG A 178 -19.70 -0.91 20.36
N PHE A 179 -18.84 -0.20 19.67
CA PHE A 179 -18.11 0.93 20.22
C PHE A 179 -18.98 2.18 20.38
N THR A 180 -19.87 2.44 19.42
CA THR A 180 -20.76 3.60 19.50
C THR A 180 -21.94 3.37 20.45
N ALA A 181 -22.72 2.31 20.24
CA ALA A 181 -23.96 2.08 20.97
C ALA A 181 -23.73 1.56 22.40
N ASN A 182 -22.75 0.66 22.60
CA ASN A 182 -22.57 0.01 23.91
C ASN A 182 -21.49 0.70 24.76
N LEU A 183 -20.40 1.16 24.15
CA LEU A 183 -19.27 1.76 24.88
C LEU A 183 -19.27 3.29 24.85
N GLY A 184 -20.05 3.92 23.96
CA GLY A 184 -20.20 5.36 23.86
C GLY A 184 -19.00 6.11 23.31
N PHE A 185 -18.14 5.42 22.53
CA PHE A 185 -16.96 6.04 21.88
C PHE A 185 -17.35 6.84 20.64
N SER A 186 -16.55 7.86 20.35
CA SER A 186 -16.63 8.61 19.09
C SER A 186 -15.86 7.84 18.01
N VAL A 187 -16.58 7.16 17.11
CA VAL A 187 -15.97 6.29 16.08
C VAL A 187 -16.13 6.90 14.70
N PHE A 188 -15.05 6.88 13.91
CA PHE A 188 -15.13 7.12 12.48
C PHE A 188 -15.14 5.76 11.75
N TYR A 189 -16.19 5.53 10.98
CA TYR A 189 -16.35 4.34 10.14
C TYR A 189 -16.97 4.76 8.81
N ALA A 190 -16.14 4.80 7.76
CA ALA A 190 -16.49 5.37 6.47
C ALA A 190 -17.73 4.74 5.80
N PRO A 191 -17.91 3.39 5.78
CA PRO A 191 -19.08 2.77 5.15
C PRO A 191 -20.41 3.28 5.70
N GLU A 192 -20.52 3.53 7.01
CA GLU A 192 -21.73 4.03 7.63
C GLU A 192 -21.81 5.56 7.58
N MET A 193 -20.73 6.25 7.96
CA MET A 193 -20.78 7.70 8.17
C MET A 193 -20.78 8.51 6.87
N LEU A 194 -20.23 7.97 5.78
CA LEU A 194 -20.04 8.71 4.54
C LEU A 194 -21.01 8.29 3.43
N LYS A 195 -21.93 7.38 3.69
CA LYS A 195 -22.81 6.78 2.66
C LYS A 195 -23.58 7.82 1.82
N ASP A 196 -24.04 8.88 2.44
CA ASP A 196 -24.87 9.92 1.82
C ASP A 196 -24.05 11.16 1.34
N MET A 197 -22.73 11.16 1.49
CA MET A 197 -21.87 12.25 1.08
C MET A 197 -21.41 12.10 -0.37
N ASP A 198 -21.05 13.23 -1.00
CA ASP A 198 -20.41 13.18 -2.32
C ASP A 198 -18.94 12.73 -2.22
N ALA A 199 -18.31 12.52 -3.38
CA ALA A 199 -16.95 11.99 -3.44
C ALA A 199 -15.89 12.92 -2.82
N VAL A 200 -16.10 14.24 -2.90
CA VAL A 200 -15.18 15.26 -2.36
C VAL A 200 -15.27 15.28 -0.84
N GLU A 201 -16.50 15.32 -0.31
CA GLU A 201 -16.75 15.29 1.12
C GLU A 201 -16.23 13.99 1.75
N LYS A 202 -16.47 12.82 1.09
CA LYS A 202 -15.96 11.52 1.53
C LYS A 202 -14.44 11.54 1.69
N ALA A 203 -13.74 12.03 0.66
CA ALA A 203 -12.29 12.11 0.69
C ALA A 203 -11.81 13.03 1.82
N ALA A 204 -12.39 14.21 1.95
CA ALA A 204 -12.01 15.21 2.95
C ALA A 204 -12.28 14.73 4.39
N GLN A 205 -13.42 14.10 4.66
CA GLN A 205 -13.75 13.53 5.97
C GLN A 205 -12.78 12.40 6.34
N THR A 206 -12.36 11.61 5.37
CA THR A 206 -11.37 10.55 5.60
C THR A 206 -9.99 11.14 5.95
N VAL A 207 -9.53 12.16 5.23
CA VAL A 207 -8.28 12.89 5.58
C VAL A 207 -8.38 13.48 6.97
N TYR A 208 -9.51 14.08 7.31
CA TYR A 208 -9.78 14.62 8.64
C TYR A 208 -9.69 13.55 9.72
N ALA A 209 -10.32 12.39 9.52
CA ALA A 209 -10.31 11.28 10.47
C ALA A 209 -8.91 10.71 10.69
N LEU A 210 -8.10 10.58 9.63
CA LEU A 210 -6.68 10.15 9.73
C LEU A 210 -5.89 11.04 10.68
N LYS A 211 -6.13 12.37 10.61
CA LYS A 211 -5.44 13.34 11.44
C LYS A 211 -5.96 13.36 12.89
N ASN A 212 -7.26 13.23 13.08
CA ASN A 212 -7.97 13.56 14.32
C ASN A 212 -8.48 12.32 15.08
N SER A 213 -8.01 11.12 14.77
CA SER A 213 -8.33 9.90 15.51
C SER A 213 -7.19 9.50 16.44
N ARG A 214 -7.54 8.97 17.62
CA ARG A 214 -6.60 8.49 18.63
C ARG A 214 -6.15 7.06 18.35
N ILE A 215 -7.09 6.17 18.05
CA ILE A 215 -6.81 4.75 17.76
C ILE A 215 -7.22 4.46 16.32
N MET A 216 -6.35 3.81 15.54
CA MET A 216 -6.70 3.27 14.23
C MET A 216 -6.80 1.77 14.28
N LEU A 217 -7.87 1.22 13.69
CA LEU A 217 -8.14 -0.19 13.52
C LEU A 217 -8.20 -0.51 12.03
N PRO A 218 -7.06 -0.73 11.35
CA PRO A 218 -7.07 -1.13 9.95
C PRO A 218 -7.49 -2.60 9.83
N THR A 219 -8.45 -2.88 8.93
CA THR A 219 -9.03 -4.20 8.73
C THR A 219 -8.49 -4.85 7.45
N PHE A 220 -7.91 -6.05 7.60
CA PHE A 220 -7.37 -6.88 6.52
C PHE A 220 -8.07 -8.22 6.50
N ARG A 221 -9.04 -8.42 5.63
CA ARG A 221 -9.89 -9.62 5.57
C ARG A 221 -9.54 -10.51 4.39
N THR A 222 -9.04 -9.92 3.32
CA THR A 222 -8.72 -10.60 2.08
C THR A 222 -7.32 -10.26 1.59
N PHE A 223 -6.81 -11.06 0.68
CA PHE A 223 -5.52 -10.79 0.03
C PHE A 223 -5.51 -9.47 -0.75
N GLU A 224 -6.65 -9.02 -1.23
CA GLU A 224 -6.80 -7.73 -1.91
C GLU A 224 -6.58 -6.56 -0.95
N ASP A 225 -7.03 -6.66 0.31
CA ASP A 225 -6.87 -5.61 1.30
C ASP A 225 -5.39 -5.36 1.62
N VAL A 226 -4.58 -6.42 1.67
CA VAL A 226 -3.12 -6.33 1.92
C VAL A 226 -2.40 -5.58 0.79
N HIS A 227 -2.92 -5.63 -0.43
CA HIS A 227 -2.35 -4.98 -1.60
C HIS A 227 -3.05 -3.68 -1.98
N ASP A 228 -4.03 -3.27 -1.18
CA ASP A 228 -4.78 -2.04 -1.43
C ASP A 228 -3.93 -0.80 -1.18
N GLY A 229 -3.86 0.06 -2.20
CA GLY A 229 -3.04 1.27 -2.15
C GLY A 229 -3.55 2.29 -1.13
N TYR A 230 -4.87 2.39 -0.96
CA TYR A 230 -5.48 3.30 0.00
C TYR A 230 -5.22 2.86 1.45
N LEU A 231 -5.43 1.58 1.77
CA LEU A 231 -5.14 1.04 3.10
C LEU A 231 -3.67 1.25 3.47
N THR A 232 -2.75 0.91 2.54
CA THR A 232 -1.32 1.12 2.74
C THR A 232 -0.98 2.61 2.98
N TYR A 233 -1.56 3.51 2.19
CA TYR A 233 -1.37 4.95 2.35
C TYR A 233 -1.89 5.46 3.69
N ALA A 234 -3.11 5.09 4.07
CA ALA A 234 -3.74 5.53 5.30
C ALA A 234 -2.96 5.06 6.55
N VAL A 235 -2.54 3.79 6.57
CA VAL A 235 -1.68 3.23 7.63
C VAL A 235 -0.35 3.99 7.71
N ASN A 236 0.32 4.19 6.57
CA ASN A 236 1.61 4.89 6.54
C ASN A 236 1.48 6.35 7.03
N THR A 237 0.40 7.04 6.65
CA THR A 237 0.11 8.41 7.05
C THR A 237 -0.13 8.48 8.56
N PHE A 238 -0.94 7.58 9.11
CA PHE A 238 -1.22 7.53 10.55
C PHE A 238 0.04 7.20 11.36
N CYS A 239 0.80 6.19 10.96
CA CYS A 239 2.06 5.82 11.61
C CYS A 239 3.11 6.93 11.57
N ALA A 240 3.11 7.81 10.56
CA ALA A 240 4.02 8.95 10.49
C ALA A 240 3.70 10.03 11.55
N GLU A 241 2.48 10.08 12.04
CA GLU A 241 2.04 11.01 13.10
C GLU A 241 2.28 10.45 14.53
N MET A 242 2.33 9.12 14.71
CA MET A 242 2.52 8.49 16.02
C MET A 242 3.77 8.97 16.80
N PRO A 243 4.94 9.20 16.17
CA PRO A 243 6.10 9.75 16.90
C PRO A 243 5.90 11.18 17.42
N LYS A 244 5.02 11.94 16.77
CA LYS A 244 4.69 13.35 17.12
C LYS A 244 3.59 13.41 18.16
N ASP A 245 2.65 12.46 18.12
CA ASP A 245 1.50 12.34 19.01
C ASP A 245 1.51 10.95 19.66
N LYS A 246 2.00 10.88 20.89
CA LYS A 246 2.12 9.62 21.65
C LYS A 246 0.78 9.03 22.09
N GLU A 247 -0.32 9.76 21.93
CA GLU A 247 -1.66 9.23 22.18
C GLU A 247 -2.22 8.44 21.00
N LYS A 248 -1.60 8.54 19.82
CA LYS A 248 -1.99 7.78 18.64
C LYS A 248 -1.51 6.34 18.74
N LEU A 249 -2.43 5.41 18.55
CA LEU A 249 -2.19 3.97 18.60
C LEU A 249 -2.80 3.28 17.38
N ILE A 250 -2.22 2.18 16.95
CA ILE A 250 -2.71 1.39 15.82
C ILE A 250 -2.80 -0.09 16.23
N TYR A 251 -3.93 -0.72 15.93
CA TYR A 251 -4.16 -2.14 16.19
C TYR A 251 -4.77 -2.79 14.96
N PRO A 252 -3.98 -3.54 14.19
CA PRO A 252 -4.47 -4.22 13.00
C PRO A 252 -5.51 -5.31 13.34
N ILE A 253 -6.51 -5.42 12.49
CA ILE A 253 -7.49 -6.50 12.52
C ILE A 253 -7.25 -7.39 11.31
N LEU A 254 -7.04 -8.67 11.55
CA LEU A 254 -6.70 -9.65 10.54
C LEU A 254 -7.71 -10.78 10.51
N ASN A 255 -8.13 -11.23 9.35
CA ASN A 255 -8.82 -12.51 9.20
C ASN A 255 -7.81 -13.65 9.14
N GLY A 256 -7.48 -14.23 10.29
CA GLY A 256 -6.49 -15.31 10.42
C GLY A 256 -6.87 -16.62 9.74
N SER A 257 -8.13 -16.79 9.29
CA SER A 257 -8.54 -17.92 8.45
C SER A 257 -8.10 -17.79 6.99
N VAL A 258 -7.77 -16.57 6.54
CA VAL A 258 -7.42 -16.26 5.13
C VAL A 258 -5.99 -15.73 5.01
N LEU A 259 -5.54 -14.95 5.99
CA LEU A 259 -4.27 -14.23 5.98
C LEU A 259 -3.42 -14.62 7.19
N ASN A 260 -2.11 -14.43 7.09
CA ASN A 260 -1.23 -14.45 8.24
C ASN A 260 -0.61 -13.05 8.46
N PHE A 261 -0.15 -12.77 9.69
CA PHE A 261 0.36 -11.47 10.08
C PHE A 261 1.57 -10.99 9.24
N GLN A 262 2.35 -11.91 8.66
CA GLN A 262 3.49 -11.58 7.81
C GLN A 262 3.10 -10.98 6.45
N GLN A 263 1.83 -11.07 6.08
CA GLN A 263 1.29 -10.49 4.85
C GLN A 263 0.85 -9.04 5.04
N LEU A 264 0.75 -8.57 6.28
CA LEU A 264 0.41 -7.18 6.58
C LEU A 264 1.46 -6.20 6.07
N PRO A 265 1.11 -4.93 5.85
CA PRO A 265 2.08 -3.87 5.56
C PRO A 265 3.24 -3.87 6.56
N GLU A 266 4.47 -3.69 6.09
CA GLU A 266 5.70 -3.81 6.88
C GLU A 266 5.65 -3.05 8.22
N LYS A 267 5.02 -1.89 8.26
CA LYS A 267 4.87 -1.09 9.48
C LYS A 267 3.97 -1.73 10.54
N LEU A 268 3.08 -2.64 10.14
CA LEU A 268 2.12 -3.31 11.04
C LEU A 268 2.60 -4.68 11.49
N VAL A 269 3.57 -5.27 10.83
CA VAL A 269 4.12 -6.60 11.21
C VAL A 269 4.77 -6.57 12.60
N TRP A 270 5.12 -5.39 13.08
CA TRP A 270 5.82 -5.17 14.35
C TRP A 270 4.92 -4.63 15.46
N GLU A 271 3.62 -4.52 15.22
CA GLU A 271 2.69 -4.11 16.27
C GLU A 271 2.54 -5.23 17.33
N ASP A 272 2.53 -4.84 18.59
CA ASP A 272 2.49 -5.76 19.73
C ASP A 272 1.16 -6.52 19.82
N VAL A 273 0.09 -5.95 19.26
CA VAL A 273 -1.26 -6.50 19.32
C VAL A 273 -1.90 -6.47 17.93
N ILE A 274 -2.18 -7.67 17.40
CA ILE A 274 -2.95 -7.87 16.16
C ILE A 274 -4.17 -8.69 16.52
N PHE A 275 -5.36 -8.18 16.21
CA PHE A 275 -6.61 -8.87 16.49
C PHE A 275 -7.00 -9.80 15.33
N ASN A 276 -7.44 -11.02 15.67
CA ASN A 276 -7.90 -11.99 14.68
C ASN A 276 -9.43 -12.07 14.66
N CYS A 277 -10.07 -11.49 13.65
CA CYS A 277 -11.53 -11.47 13.56
C CYS A 277 -12.17 -12.83 13.26
N ALA A 278 -11.38 -13.88 12.98
CA ALA A 278 -11.88 -15.25 12.84
C ALA A 278 -12.04 -15.97 14.20
N GLU A 279 -11.60 -15.40 15.30
CA GLU A 279 -11.70 -15.98 16.64
C GLU A 279 -13.01 -15.60 17.34
N GLU A 280 -13.59 -16.52 18.11
CA GLU A 280 -14.88 -16.29 18.80
C GLU A 280 -14.81 -15.15 19.82
N GLU A 281 -13.66 -14.94 20.44
CA GLU A 281 -13.44 -13.92 21.48
C GLU A 281 -13.04 -12.55 20.95
N PHE A 282 -12.79 -12.43 19.65
CA PHE A 282 -12.32 -11.21 19.00
C PHE A 282 -13.03 -9.92 19.47
N MET A 283 -14.37 -9.95 19.49
CA MET A 283 -15.14 -8.74 19.87
C MET A 283 -14.95 -8.34 21.32
N ARG A 284 -14.70 -9.31 22.21
CA ARG A 284 -14.38 -9.04 23.61
C ARG A 284 -12.98 -8.46 23.72
N GLU A 285 -12.00 -9.10 23.15
CA GLU A 285 -10.60 -8.69 23.24
C GLU A 285 -10.35 -7.28 22.70
N ILE A 286 -10.89 -6.96 21.51
CA ILE A 286 -10.75 -5.61 20.96
C ILE A 286 -11.50 -4.56 21.79
N SER A 287 -12.69 -4.93 22.36
CA SER A 287 -13.44 -4.03 23.24
C SER A 287 -12.66 -3.72 24.51
N ASP A 288 -12.18 -4.74 25.19
CA ASP A 288 -11.43 -4.63 26.44
C ASP A 288 -10.14 -3.82 26.24
N LYS A 289 -9.42 -4.09 25.15
CA LYS A 289 -8.20 -3.36 24.82
C LYS A 289 -8.47 -1.87 24.58
N VAL A 290 -9.44 -1.54 23.74
CA VAL A 290 -9.78 -0.15 23.41
C VAL A 290 -10.37 0.57 24.64
N GLU A 291 -11.21 -0.11 25.41
CA GLU A 291 -11.79 0.47 26.63
C GLU A 291 -10.72 0.76 27.70
N SER A 292 -9.76 -0.12 27.89
CA SER A 292 -8.65 0.08 28.84
C SER A 292 -7.79 1.33 28.50
N ILE A 293 -7.75 1.71 27.24
CA ILE A 293 -7.00 2.89 26.74
C ILE A 293 -7.83 4.16 26.87
N LEU A 294 -9.11 4.08 26.50
CA LEU A 294 -9.97 5.25 26.41
C LEU A 294 -10.65 5.60 27.74
N LYS A 295 -10.91 4.59 28.58
CA LYS A 295 -11.49 4.73 29.91
C LYS A 295 -10.56 4.08 30.93
N PRO A 296 -9.35 4.60 31.17
CA PRO A 296 -8.53 4.05 32.24
C PRO A 296 -9.32 4.20 33.54
N GLU A 297 -9.71 3.08 34.14
CA GLU A 297 -10.36 3.12 35.45
C GLU A 297 -9.47 3.90 36.40
N VAL A 298 -10.02 4.93 37.00
CA VAL A 298 -9.44 5.51 38.21
C VAL A 298 -9.59 4.41 39.25
N ASN A 299 -8.55 3.61 39.45
CA ASN A 299 -8.51 2.60 40.48
C ASN A 299 -8.94 3.23 41.77
N ALA A 300 -10.18 2.99 42.16
CA ALA A 300 -10.68 3.32 43.46
C ALA A 300 -9.82 2.53 44.48
N ILE A 301 -8.95 3.27 45.13
CA ILE A 301 -8.14 2.73 46.25
C ILE A 301 -9.12 2.18 47.28
N VAL A 302 -9.30 0.88 47.28
CA VAL A 302 -9.87 0.22 48.45
C VAL A 302 -8.77 0.24 49.53
N PRO A 303 -8.98 0.86 50.68
CA PRO A 303 -7.97 0.86 51.73
C PRO A 303 -7.87 -0.53 52.28
N ASP A 304 -6.87 -1.28 51.86
CA ASP A 304 -6.55 -2.59 52.44
C ASP A 304 -5.74 -2.38 53.71
N ALA A 305 -6.20 -3.00 54.77
CA ALA A 305 -5.58 -2.91 56.09
C ALA A 305 -4.12 -3.39 56.03
N LEU A 306 -3.22 -2.56 56.52
CA LEU A 306 -1.78 -2.79 56.63
C LEU A 306 -1.47 -4.14 57.26
N VAL A 307 -1.18 -5.14 56.44
CA VAL A 307 -0.70 -6.44 56.93
C VAL A 307 0.83 -6.37 56.99
N THR A 308 1.36 -6.24 58.19
CA THR A 308 2.77 -6.44 58.48
C THR A 308 3.15 -7.88 58.23
N ALA A 309 3.60 -8.18 57.01
CA ALA A 309 3.99 -9.54 56.64
C ALA A 309 5.45 -9.83 57.01
N THR A 310 5.64 -10.93 57.74
CA THR A 310 6.96 -11.52 58.01
C THR A 310 7.52 -12.21 56.73
N ALA A 311 8.81 -12.46 56.66
CA ALA A 311 9.47 -13.15 55.52
C ALA A 311 8.77 -14.48 55.15
N ALA A 312 8.25 -15.21 56.12
CA ALA A 312 7.50 -16.44 55.88
C ALA A 312 6.15 -16.22 55.16
N ASN A 313 5.57 -15.03 55.32
CA ASN A 313 4.33 -14.66 54.66
C ASN A 313 4.60 -14.29 53.18
N LYS A 314 5.76 -13.65 52.89
CA LYS A 314 6.20 -13.36 51.52
C LYS A 314 6.35 -14.62 50.68
N GLU A 315 7.02 -15.65 51.16
CA GLU A 315 7.19 -16.91 50.43
C GLU A 315 5.85 -17.64 50.16
N ASN A 316 4.88 -17.52 51.06
CA ASN A 316 3.54 -18.04 50.84
C ASN A 316 2.77 -17.24 49.77
N LEU A 317 2.97 -15.92 49.71
CA LEU A 317 2.40 -15.09 48.67
C LEU A 317 3.02 -15.40 47.29
N VAL A 318 4.33 -15.60 47.23
CA VAL A 318 5.02 -16.00 45.97
C VAL A 318 4.44 -17.33 45.47
N LYS A 319 4.34 -18.36 46.33
CA LYS A 319 3.79 -19.65 45.92
C LYS A 319 2.35 -19.53 45.42
N ARG A 320 1.50 -18.75 46.10
CA ARG A 320 0.12 -18.51 45.65
C ARG A 320 0.05 -17.78 44.31
N ALA A 321 0.88 -16.77 44.12
CA ALA A 321 0.92 -16.04 42.88
C ALA A 321 1.26 -16.95 41.70
N TYR A 322 2.27 -17.82 41.84
CA TYR A 322 2.60 -18.80 40.81
C TYR A 322 1.53 -19.86 40.60
N MET A 323 0.82 -20.30 41.65
CA MET A 323 -0.34 -21.20 41.52
C MET A 323 -1.45 -20.53 40.66
N PHE A 324 -1.75 -19.24 40.87
CA PHE A 324 -2.73 -18.53 40.07
C PHE A 324 -2.29 -18.40 38.61
N LEU A 325 -0.98 -18.27 38.32
CA LEU A 325 -0.48 -18.35 36.94
C LEU A 325 -0.74 -19.74 36.33
N GLU A 326 -0.41 -20.82 37.04
CA GLU A 326 -0.66 -22.21 36.59
C GLU A 326 -2.14 -22.47 36.30
N ASP A 327 -3.03 -21.88 37.13
CA ASP A 327 -4.48 -21.99 36.99
C ASP A 327 -5.04 -21.07 35.87
N GLY A 328 -4.22 -20.15 35.34
CA GLY A 328 -4.61 -19.18 34.30
C GLY A 328 -5.34 -17.97 34.85
N GLU A 329 -5.31 -17.73 36.16
CA GLU A 329 -5.90 -16.55 36.81
C GLU A 329 -4.89 -15.39 36.85
N PHE A 330 -4.54 -14.88 35.70
CA PHE A 330 -3.43 -13.92 35.50
C PHE A 330 -3.63 -12.60 36.25
N ASP A 331 -4.83 -12.04 36.28
CA ASP A 331 -5.13 -10.80 37.01
C ASP A 331 -4.99 -10.98 38.52
N THR A 332 -5.44 -12.13 39.04
CA THR A 332 -5.27 -12.50 40.41
C THR A 332 -3.79 -12.67 40.76
N ALA A 333 -3.04 -13.37 39.90
CA ALA A 333 -1.59 -13.52 40.02
C ALA A 333 -0.86 -12.19 40.06
N ASP A 334 -1.17 -11.27 39.15
CA ASP A 334 -0.56 -9.94 39.09
C ASP A 334 -0.78 -9.16 40.38
N SER A 335 -2.00 -9.15 40.90
CA SER A 335 -2.32 -8.51 42.19
C SER A 335 -1.55 -9.10 43.39
N TYR A 336 -1.26 -10.40 43.34
CA TYR A 336 -0.42 -11.04 44.35
C TYR A 336 1.05 -10.67 44.21
N PHE A 337 1.56 -10.50 42.98
CA PHE A 337 2.91 -10.00 42.72
C PHE A 337 3.07 -8.56 43.21
N ASP A 338 2.07 -7.70 43.06
CA ASP A 338 2.10 -6.35 43.66
C ASP A 338 2.22 -6.39 45.16
N LYS A 339 1.45 -7.24 45.82
CA LYS A 339 1.56 -7.43 47.28
C LYS A 339 2.94 -7.94 47.74
N ILE A 340 3.63 -8.73 46.90
CA ILE A 340 5.00 -9.16 47.18
C ILE A 340 5.95 -7.95 47.02
N LEU A 341 5.77 -7.14 46.00
CA LEU A 341 6.59 -5.96 45.79
C LEU A 341 6.35 -4.84 46.81
N ASP A 342 5.18 -4.79 47.43
CA ASP A 342 4.91 -3.90 48.57
C ASP A 342 5.72 -4.35 49.83
N ILE A 343 6.03 -5.62 49.93
CA ILE A 343 6.85 -6.18 51.04
C ILE A 343 8.35 -6.10 50.72
N ASP A 344 8.71 -6.42 49.47
CA ASP A 344 10.09 -6.48 49.00
C ASP A 344 10.18 -6.02 47.52
N ILE A 345 10.51 -4.76 47.30
CA ILE A 345 10.62 -4.14 45.99
C ILE A 345 11.77 -4.73 45.15
N GLU A 346 12.67 -5.49 45.77
CA GLU A 346 13.83 -6.12 45.10
C GLU A 346 13.59 -7.61 44.80
N ASP A 347 12.38 -8.14 45.00
CA ASP A 347 12.09 -9.55 44.69
C ASP A 347 11.98 -9.73 43.14
N SER A 348 13.04 -10.27 42.53
CA SER A 348 13.12 -10.51 41.08
C SER A 348 12.03 -11.44 40.54
N ARG A 349 11.56 -12.42 41.41
CA ARG A 349 10.52 -13.39 41.04
C ARG A 349 9.17 -12.72 40.87
N ALA A 350 8.90 -11.67 41.65
CA ALA A 350 7.66 -10.89 41.49
C ALA A 350 7.63 -10.15 40.13
N TYR A 351 8.74 -9.59 39.70
CA TYR A 351 8.82 -8.94 38.40
C TYR A 351 8.69 -9.93 37.24
N ILE A 352 9.33 -11.10 37.30
CA ILE A 352 9.12 -12.17 36.30
C ILE A 352 7.67 -12.66 36.36
N GLY A 353 7.09 -12.83 37.54
CA GLY A 353 5.69 -13.21 37.68
C GLY A 353 4.73 -12.20 37.06
N LYS A 354 4.99 -10.91 37.21
CA LYS A 354 4.22 -9.84 36.52
C LYS A 354 4.37 -9.92 35.00
N LEU A 355 5.58 -10.17 34.46
CA LEU A 355 5.78 -10.42 33.05
C LEU A 355 4.95 -11.64 32.59
N LEU A 356 4.96 -12.75 33.34
CA LEU A 356 4.19 -13.93 32.99
C LEU A 356 2.67 -13.65 32.98
N ALA A 357 2.18 -12.92 33.97
CA ALA A 357 0.77 -12.52 34.06
C ALA A 357 0.37 -11.60 32.88
N GLU A 358 1.21 -10.62 32.58
CA GLU A 358 1.02 -9.68 31.45
C GLU A 358 1.00 -10.42 30.09
N CYS A 359 1.89 -11.40 29.92
CA CYS A 359 1.98 -12.22 28.70
C CYS A 359 1.00 -13.42 28.69
N LYS A 360 0.18 -13.60 29.73
CA LYS A 360 -0.74 -14.73 29.90
C LYS A 360 -0.02 -16.09 29.83
N LEU A 361 1.17 -16.18 30.41
CA LEU A 361 1.97 -17.38 30.49
C LEU A 361 1.78 -18.05 31.85
N LYS A 362 1.68 -19.37 31.85
CA LYS A 362 1.49 -20.17 33.08
C LYS A 362 2.79 -20.46 33.82
N SER A 363 3.91 -20.40 33.08
CA SER A 363 5.23 -20.68 33.65
C SER A 363 6.35 -19.95 32.89
N GLU A 364 7.53 -19.84 33.53
CA GLU A 364 8.73 -19.27 32.90
C GLU A 364 9.18 -20.08 31.69
N ASP A 365 8.89 -21.37 31.61
CA ASP A 365 9.27 -22.24 30.50
C ASP A 365 8.49 -21.94 29.21
N GLU A 366 7.44 -21.16 29.30
CA GLU A 366 6.66 -20.69 28.14
C GLU A 366 7.22 -19.37 27.52
N ILE A 367 8.08 -18.67 28.27
CA ILE A 367 8.72 -17.42 27.74
C ILE A 367 9.37 -17.60 26.37
N PRO A 368 10.09 -18.70 26.06
CA PRO A 368 10.66 -18.92 24.73
C PRO A 368 9.64 -18.93 23.57
N ASN A 369 8.36 -19.14 23.88
CA ASN A 369 7.29 -19.17 22.87
C ASN A 369 6.70 -17.78 22.54
N LEU A 370 7.11 -16.76 23.28
CA LEU A 370 6.65 -15.39 23.03
C LEU A 370 7.00 -14.91 21.62
N PRO A 371 6.11 -14.17 20.97
CA PRO A 371 6.34 -13.68 19.60
C PRO A 371 7.46 -12.65 19.49
N GLN A 372 7.84 -12.02 20.61
CA GLN A 372 8.83 -10.96 20.68
C GLN A 372 9.78 -11.17 21.85
N THR A 373 10.97 -10.56 21.74
CA THR A 373 11.93 -10.53 22.85
C THR A 373 11.41 -9.68 24.00
N VAL A 374 11.67 -10.09 25.24
CA VAL A 374 11.28 -9.35 26.44
C VAL A 374 12.39 -8.39 26.93
N THR A 375 13.41 -8.15 26.10
CA THR A 375 14.59 -7.33 26.46
C THR A 375 14.20 -5.92 26.87
N ASP A 376 13.19 -5.34 26.23
CA ASP A 376 12.73 -3.97 26.48
C ASP A 376 11.59 -3.87 27.48
N ASP A 377 11.04 -5.00 27.91
CA ASP A 377 10.00 -5.01 28.89
C ASP A 377 10.47 -4.46 30.26
N LYS A 378 9.61 -3.64 30.89
CA LYS A 378 9.94 -2.96 32.16
C LYS A 378 10.09 -3.94 33.34
N ASN A 379 9.27 -4.99 33.36
CA ASN A 379 9.28 -5.99 34.42
C ASN A 379 10.48 -6.91 34.25
N PHE A 380 10.79 -7.30 33.01
CA PHE A 380 11.99 -8.07 32.69
C PHE A 380 13.30 -7.33 33.08
N LYS A 381 13.40 -6.04 32.74
CA LYS A 381 14.54 -5.20 33.12
C LYS A 381 14.73 -5.13 34.63
N LYS A 382 13.62 -4.99 35.39
CA LYS A 382 13.65 -4.99 36.85
C LYS A 382 13.99 -6.35 37.41
N ALA A 383 13.43 -7.41 36.82
CA ALA A 383 13.78 -8.77 37.21
C ALA A 383 15.28 -9.04 37.07
N LEU A 384 15.89 -8.69 35.95
CA LEU A 384 17.34 -8.80 35.72
C LEU A 384 18.18 -7.95 36.69
N ARG A 385 17.67 -6.77 37.08
CA ARG A 385 18.37 -5.87 38.00
C ARG A 385 18.48 -6.44 39.41
N PHE A 386 17.43 -7.12 39.87
CA PHE A 386 17.34 -7.64 41.23
C PHE A 386 17.60 -9.13 41.33
N ALA A 387 17.85 -9.80 40.19
CA ALA A 387 18.12 -11.23 40.14
C ALA A 387 19.46 -11.63 40.75
N THR A 388 19.49 -12.79 41.38
CA THR A 388 20.77 -13.46 41.70
C THR A 388 21.50 -13.82 40.41
N PRO A 389 22.83 -14.06 40.43
CA PRO A 389 23.58 -14.46 39.24
C PRO A 389 22.97 -15.67 38.49
N GLU A 390 22.43 -16.62 39.22
CA GLU A 390 21.80 -17.84 38.70
C GLU A 390 20.46 -17.51 38.01
N GLN A 391 19.62 -16.71 38.67
CA GLN A 391 18.34 -16.27 38.11
C GLN A 391 18.57 -15.41 36.86
N LYS A 392 19.55 -14.51 36.90
CA LYS A 392 19.89 -13.67 35.77
C LYS A 392 20.30 -14.49 34.55
N ALA A 393 21.20 -15.47 34.75
CA ALA A 393 21.62 -16.37 33.67
C ALA A 393 20.43 -17.15 33.07
N ARG A 394 19.48 -17.57 33.92
CA ARG A 394 18.25 -18.27 33.50
C ARG A 394 17.36 -17.35 32.65
N TYR A 395 17.08 -16.13 33.14
CA TYR A 395 16.22 -15.19 32.43
C TYR A 395 16.82 -14.75 31.09
N GLU A 396 18.13 -14.49 31.05
CA GLU A 396 18.85 -14.19 29.82
C GLU A 396 18.83 -15.37 28.84
N ALA A 397 18.91 -16.62 29.33
CA ALA A 397 18.81 -17.80 28.49
C ALA A 397 17.40 -17.96 27.87
N LEU A 398 16.34 -17.71 28.65
CA LEU A 398 14.96 -17.74 28.16
C LEU A 398 14.72 -16.69 27.07
N ASN A 399 15.16 -15.45 27.29
CA ASN A 399 15.08 -14.40 26.26
C ASN A 399 15.96 -14.71 25.04
N GLY A 400 17.15 -15.29 25.24
CA GLY A 400 18.03 -15.74 24.17
C GLY A 400 17.41 -16.85 23.30
N ALA A 401 16.57 -17.69 23.88
CA ALA A 401 15.82 -18.71 23.14
C ALA A 401 14.77 -18.08 22.20
N ILE A 402 14.08 -17.01 22.64
CA ILE A 402 13.19 -16.23 21.77
C ILE A 402 13.95 -15.69 20.56
N VAL A 403 15.10 -15.04 20.81
CA VAL A 403 15.93 -14.45 19.72
C VAL A 403 16.29 -15.51 18.69
N LYS A 404 16.80 -16.67 19.15
CA LYS A 404 17.18 -17.77 18.25
C LYS A 404 16.01 -18.26 17.42
N ARG A 405 14.85 -18.48 18.04
CA ARG A 405 13.65 -18.94 17.33
C ARG A 405 13.21 -17.92 16.27
N ILE A 406 13.15 -16.64 16.62
CA ILE A 406 12.78 -15.57 15.68
C ILE A 406 13.79 -15.47 14.52
N GLU A 407 15.09 -15.64 14.79
CA GLU A 407 16.13 -15.63 13.73
C GLU A 407 16.00 -16.84 12.80
N GLU A 408 15.68 -18.03 13.34
CA GLU A 408 15.45 -19.24 12.55
C GLU A 408 14.21 -19.10 11.67
N GLU A 409 13.09 -18.63 12.23
CA GLU A 409 11.86 -18.36 11.49
C GLU A 409 12.09 -17.33 10.36
N ARG A 410 12.82 -16.24 10.63
CA ARG A 410 13.19 -15.25 9.61
C ARG A 410 14.00 -15.84 8.47
N ARG A 411 14.96 -16.72 8.81
CA ARG A 411 15.78 -17.39 7.80
C ARG A 411 14.93 -18.29 6.91
N GLU A 412 14.05 -19.10 7.51
CA GLU A 412 13.15 -19.97 6.74
C GLU A 412 12.22 -19.17 5.80
N ILE A 413 11.67 -18.06 6.28
CA ILE A 413 10.84 -17.17 5.48
C ILE A 413 11.65 -16.56 4.32
N ALA A 414 12.87 -16.10 4.59
CA ALA A 414 13.74 -15.54 3.57
C ALA A 414 14.08 -16.58 2.49
N GLU A 415 14.33 -17.84 2.88
CA GLU A 415 14.57 -18.93 1.95
C GLU A 415 13.33 -19.26 1.10
N GLN A 416 12.12 -19.25 1.71
CA GLN A 416 10.87 -19.46 0.98
C GLN A 416 10.62 -18.32 -0.02
N HIS A 417 10.83 -17.07 0.40
CA HIS A 417 10.72 -15.92 -0.50
C HIS A 417 11.70 -15.98 -1.67
N ALA A 418 12.94 -16.39 -1.41
CA ALA A 418 13.94 -16.54 -2.45
C ALA A 418 13.52 -17.62 -3.47
N LYS A 419 12.97 -18.75 -3.00
CA LYS A 419 12.43 -19.81 -3.88
C LYS A 419 11.27 -19.31 -4.74
N LEU A 420 10.29 -18.66 -4.12
CA LEU A 420 9.13 -18.12 -4.84
C LEU A 420 9.54 -17.06 -5.88
N LYS A 421 10.52 -16.23 -5.55
CA LYS A 421 11.06 -15.25 -6.47
C LYS A 421 11.76 -15.93 -7.66
N ALA A 422 12.59 -16.93 -7.39
CA ALA A 422 13.27 -17.69 -8.44
C ALA A 422 12.27 -18.40 -9.38
N GLU A 423 11.24 -19.05 -8.82
CA GLU A 423 10.19 -19.70 -9.63
C GLU A 423 9.41 -18.70 -10.49
N ARG A 424 9.18 -17.49 -9.98
CA ARG A 424 8.51 -16.42 -10.73
C ARG A 424 9.39 -15.91 -11.87
N GLU A 425 10.68 -15.69 -11.61
CA GLU A 425 11.64 -15.25 -12.62
C GLU A 425 11.80 -16.30 -13.72
N GLU A 426 11.81 -17.59 -13.34
CA GLU A 426 11.86 -18.70 -14.30
C GLU A 426 10.60 -18.76 -15.19
N LYS A 427 9.40 -18.64 -14.59
CA LYS A 427 8.14 -18.57 -15.34
C LYS A 427 8.11 -17.39 -16.31
N GLU A 428 8.55 -16.22 -15.86
CA GLU A 428 8.63 -15.03 -16.70
C GLU A 428 9.67 -15.16 -17.83
N ALA A 429 10.76 -15.87 -17.58
CA ALA A 429 11.76 -16.17 -18.61
C ALA A 429 11.20 -17.13 -19.68
N ILE A 430 10.52 -18.20 -19.26
CA ILE A 430 9.86 -19.16 -20.17
C ILE A 430 8.79 -18.45 -21.01
N GLU A 431 7.99 -17.58 -20.38
CA GLU A 431 6.95 -16.85 -21.11
C GLU A 431 7.54 -15.85 -22.11
N ARG A 432 8.65 -15.17 -21.75
CA ARG A 432 9.39 -14.29 -22.68
C ARG A 432 9.95 -15.06 -23.88
N GLU A 433 10.54 -16.24 -23.63
CA GLU A 433 11.04 -17.08 -24.71
C GLU A 433 9.90 -17.55 -25.63
N ARG A 434 8.77 -17.96 -25.04
CA ARG A 434 7.58 -18.36 -25.80
C ARG A 434 7.04 -17.22 -26.67
N ARG A 435 6.97 -15.99 -26.14
CA ARG A 435 6.56 -14.81 -26.91
C ARG A 435 7.52 -14.52 -28.07
N MET A 436 8.81 -14.53 -27.80
CA MET A 436 9.81 -14.33 -28.86
C MET A 436 9.71 -15.38 -29.96
N ARG A 437 9.48 -16.65 -29.58
CA ARG A 437 9.28 -17.74 -30.56
C ARG A 437 8.00 -17.52 -31.39
N GLN A 438 6.91 -17.10 -30.76
CA GLN A 438 5.66 -16.78 -31.48
C GLN A 438 5.85 -15.60 -32.43
N GLU A 439 6.47 -14.51 -31.98
CA GLU A 439 6.77 -13.35 -32.84
C GLU A 439 7.65 -13.73 -34.03
N LYS A 440 8.65 -14.60 -33.82
CA LYS A 440 9.51 -15.09 -34.90
C LYS A 440 8.70 -15.90 -35.92
N GLU A 441 7.83 -16.80 -35.47
CA GLU A 441 6.97 -17.60 -36.37
C GLU A 441 5.95 -16.72 -37.11
N GLU A 442 5.36 -15.73 -36.49
CA GLU A 442 4.45 -14.77 -37.15
C GLU A 442 5.18 -13.96 -38.21
N ARG A 443 6.39 -13.47 -37.92
CA ARG A 443 7.23 -12.78 -38.91
C ARG A 443 7.60 -13.66 -40.05
N LYS A 444 7.93 -14.93 -39.80
CA LYS A 444 8.23 -15.93 -40.84
C LYS A 444 7.02 -16.17 -41.74
N LEU A 445 5.82 -16.30 -41.15
CA LEU A 445 4.59 -16.48 -41.90
C LEU A 445 4.28 -15.24 -42.76
N LEU A 446 4.51 -14.04 -42.21
CA LEU A 446 4.33 -12.80 -42.97
C LEU A 446 5.28 -12.69 -44.12
N TYR A 447 6.54 -13.06 -43.93
CA TYR A 447 7.53 -13.15 -45.02
C TYR A 447 7.06 -14.11 -46.11
N GLN A 448 6.65 -15.35 -45.77
CA GLN A 448 6.15 -16.32 -46.73
C GLN A 448 4.95 -15.80 -47.52
N ARG A 449 3.97 -15.19 -46.86
CA ARG A 449 2.81 -14.61 -47.53
C ARG A 449 3.15 -13.53 -48.54
N ARG A 450 4.20 -12.73 -48.29
CA ARG A 450 4.68 -11.72 -49.22
C ARG A 450 5.59 -12.26 -50.32
N ARG A 451 6.42 -13.24 -50.00
CA ARG A 451 7.37 -13.85 -50.90
C ARG A 451 6.69 -14.71 -51.98
N ASP A 452 5.75 -15.57 -51.52
CA ASP A 452 5.20 -16.61 -52.41
C ASP A 452 4.48 -16.08 -53.64
N PRO A 453 3.68 -15.01 -53.59
CA PRO A 453 3.14 -14.35 -54.79
C PRO A 453 4.22 -13.83 -55.74
N LEU A 454 5.23 -13.13 -55.18
CA LEU A 454 6.34 -12.61 -55.98
C LEU A 454 7.14 -13.70 -56.67
N ARG A 455 7.40 -14.80 -55.95
CA ARG A 455 8.12 -15.95 -56.49
C ARG A 455 7.31 -16.69 -57.56
N LYS A 456 5.99 -16.78 -57.36
CA LYS A 456 5.09 -17.39 -58.34
C LYS A 456 5.09 -16.59 -59.62
N THR A 457 4.93 -15.26 -59.56
CA THR A 457 4.96 -14.37 -60.73
C THR A 457 6.34 -14.43 -61.43
N LEU A 458 7.43 -14.46 -60.66
CA LEU A 458 8.77 -14.60 -61.22
C LEU A 458 8.91 -15.91 -62.05
N LEU A 459 8.41 -17.03 -61.51
CA LEU A 459 8.42 -18.32 -62.23
C LEU A 459 7.58 -18.27 -63.51
N GLU A 460 6.44 -17.61 -63.48
CA GLU A 460 5.56 -17.40 -64.65
C GLU A 460 6.25 -16.59 -65.73
N VAL A 461 6.90 -15.46 -65.35
CA VAL A 461 7.70 -14.63 -66.26
C VAL A 461 8.87 -15.38 -66.84
N GLN A 462 9.60 -16.15 -66.05
CA GLN A 462 10.69 -17.00 -66.49
C GLN A 462 10.20 -18.10 -67.46
N ALA A 463 9.09 -18.75 -67.18
CA ALA A 463 8.47 -19.72 -68.06
C ALA A 463 8.04 -19.11 -69.40
N GLU A 464 7.55 -17.86 -69.39
CA GLU A 464 7.19 -17.15 -70.60
C GLU A 464 8.44 -16.80 -71.44
N LEU A 465 9.53 -16.37 -70.80
CA LEU A 465 10.81 -16.09 -71.44
C LEU A 465 11.45 -17.29 -72.19
N THR A 466 11.09 -18.53 -71.81
CA THR A 466 11.57 -19.76 -72.47
C THR A 466 10.84 -20.08 -73.79
N LYS A 467 9.70 -19.40 -74.05
CA LYS A 467 8.95 -19.66 -75.28
C LYS A 467 9.71 -19.19 -76.53
N THR A 468 9.73 -20.06 -77.59
CA THR A 468 10.57 -19.90 -78.80
C THR A 468 10.11 -18.74 -79.70
N PHE A 469 8.83 -18.32 -79.62
CA PHE A 469 8.23 -17.29 -80.51
C PHE A 469 7.78 -16.05 -79.72
N LEU A 470 8.73 -15.35 -79.09
CA LEU A 470 8.47 -14.05 -78.47
C LEU A 470 8.98 -12.91 -79.38
N SER A 471 8.20 -11.84 -79.56
CA SER A 471 8.68 -10.65 -80.19
C SER A 471 9.83 -10.00 -79.39
N PRO A 472 10.79 -9.33 -80.05
CA PRO A 472 11.91 -8.67 -79.36
C PRO A 472 11.45 -7.65 -78.31
N LYS A 473 10.37 -6.95 -78.54
CA LYS A 473 9.78 -5.98 -77.62
C LYS A 473 9.24 -6.69 -76.36
N ARG A 474 8.45 -7.75 -76.51
CA ARG A 474 7.87 -8.54 -75.38
C ARG A 474 8.95 -9.24 -74.56
N ARG A 475 10.02 -9.67 -75.20
CA ARG A 475 11.15 -10.26 -74.53
C ARG A 475 11.91 -9.28 -73.63
N ASN A 476 12.06 -8.04 -74.06
CA ASN A 476 12.68 -6.99 -73.24
C ASN A 476 11.78 -6.59 -72.10
N GLU A 477 10.47 -6.42 -72.29
CA GLU A 477 9.50 -6.14 -71.20
C GLU A 477 9.56 -7.22 -70.12
N LEU A 478 9.55 -8.49 -70.51
CA LEU A 478 9.65 -9.64 -69.55
C LEU A 478 10.98 -9.68 -68.80
N LYS A 479 12.10 -9.29 -69.42
CA LYS A 479 13.38 -9.17 -68.73
C LYS A 479 13.40 -8.04 -67.70
N GLU A 480 12.82 -6.87 -68.03
CA GLU A 480 12.70 -5.78 -67.08
C GLU A 480 11.78 -6.16 -65.89
N GLU A 481 10.71 -6.88 -66.16
CA GLU A 481 9.81 -7.42 -65.16
C GLU A 481 10.52 -8.46 -64.26
N GLU A 482 11.29 -9.37 -64.86
CA GLU A 482 12.11 -10.34 -64.14
C GLU A 482 13.11 -9.67 -63.17
N GLU A 483 13.84 -8.66 -63.66
CA GLU A 483 14.80 -7.90 -62.82
C GLU A 483 14.10 -7.14 -61.70
N THR A 484 12.95 -6.57 -61.97
CA THR A 484 12.14 -5.88 -60.95
C THR A 484 11.65 -6.83 -59.87
N LEU A 485 11.16 -8.00 -60.25
CA LEU A 485 10.71 -9.04 -59.31
C LEU A 485 11.87 -9.58 -58.48
N LYS A 486 13.03 -9.81 -59.05
CA LYS A 486 14.25 -10.22 -58.35
C LYS A 486 14.68 -9.15 -57.33
N LYS A 487 14.63 -7.87 -57.73
CA LYS A 487 14.91 -6.77 -56.82
C LYS A 487 13.93 -6.72 -55.67
N ASN A 488 12.61 -6.82 -55.94
CA ASN A 488 11.58 -6.84 -54.91
C ASN A 488 11.72 -8.01 -53.93
N LEU A 489 12.12 -9.20 -54.42
CA LEU A 489 12.40 -10.34 -53.56
C LEU A 489 13.58 -10.06 -52.63
N LYS A 490 14.67 -9.49 -53.16
CA LYS A 490 15.86 -9.13 -52.40
C LYS A 490 15.56 -8.05 -51.37
N ASP A 491 14.78 -7.04 -51.75
CA ASP A 491 14.34 -5.97 -50.81
C ASP A 491 13.41 -6.52 -49.71
N LEU A 492 12.58 -7.53 -50.05
CA LEU A 492 11.76 -8.21 -49.07
C LEU A 492 12.61 -9.05 -48.09
N GLU A 493 13.63 -9.78 -48.57
CA GLU A 493 14.56 -10.49 -47.73
C GLU A 493 15.28 -9.58 -46.73
N ALA A 494 15.71 -8.41 -47.20
CA ALA A 494 16.36 -7.40 -46.37
C ALA A 494 15.46 -6.83 -45.24
N GLN A 495 14.14 -6.89 -45.41
CA GLN A 495 13.18 -6.46 -44.37
C GLN A 495 13.01 -7.47 -43.26
N PHE A 496 13.47 -8.69 -43.41
CA PHE A 496 13.32 -9.79 -42.46
C PHE A 496 14.65 -10.49 -42.17
N PRO A 497 15.68 -9.77 -41.68
CA PRO A 497 17.02 -10.35 -41.49
C PRO A 497 17.05 -11.42 -40.39
N ASP A 498 16.13 -11.35 -39.45
CA ASP A 498 16.09 -12.14 -38.21
C ASP A 498 15.28 -13.46 -38.31
N ILE A 499 14.73 -13.77 -39.48
CA ILE A 499 13.96 -15.03 -39.64
C ILE A 499 14.85 -16.25 -40.00
N TRP A 500 16.12 -16.01 -40.26
CA TRP A 500 17.05 -17.02 -40.72
C TRP A 500 18.05 -17.51 -39.64
N ASP A 501 18.15 -16.78 -38.52
CA ASP A 501 18.90 -17.16 -37.32
C ASP A 501 18.03 -17.96 -36.35
#